data_3c91b41a7b1b2d3b74e6317a8c922e64
#
_entry.id   3c91b41a7b1b2d3b74e6317a8c922e64
#
_cell.length_a   1.000
_cell.length_b   1.000
_cell.length_c   1.000
_cell.angle_alpha   90.00
_cell.angle_beta   90.00
_cell.angle_gamma   90.00
#
_symmetry.space_group_name_H-M   'P 1'
#
loop_
_entity.id
_entity.type
_entity.pdbx_description
1 polymer ?
#
loop_
_entity_poly.entity_id
_entity_poly.type
_entity_poly.pdbx_seq_one_letter_code
_entity_poly.pdbx_strand_id
1 'polypeptide(L)'
;MSRFEYRSSVRGGRALLALLAFSLLGGCYANTITSNERIIKDGWLSSHASVRVVRETEVSEDLLRVDVEVENTLPYDTRFNYRFEFLDDQGRVIFSPTSGYRQEQVAAGSFITITGTASSPQASDFRLTLTNAN
;
A
#
# COMPACT_ATOMS: atom_id res chain seq x y z
N MET A 1 -52.29 60.16 28.56
CA MET A 1 -52.60 60.35 27.12
C MET A 1 -51.33 60.27 26.34
N SER A 2 -51.32 59.59 25.33
CA SER A 2 -50.33 59.28 24.28
C SER A 2 -49.80 57.84 24.40
N ARG A 3 -50.38 57.09 23.48
CA ARG A 3 -49.95 55.71 23.16
C ARG A 3 -48.59 55.79 22.48
N PHE A 4 -47.63 55.08 23.02
CA PHE A 4 -46.47 54.67 22.27
C PHE A 4 -46.65 53.22 21.82
N GLU A 5 -47.03 53.06 20.57
CA GLU A 5 -46.96 51.79 19.92
C GLU A 5 -45.54 51.49 19.53
N TYR A 6 -44.92 50.56 20.23
CA TYR A 6 -43.64 50.00 19.85
C TYR A 6 -43.88 48.93 18.79
N ARG A 7 -43.72 49.28 17.53
CA ARG A 7 -43.63 48.33 16.42
C ARG A 7 -42.25 47.71 16.45
N SER A 8 -42.15 46.52 17.00
CA SER A 8 -40.97 45.64 16.77
C SER A 8 -41.01 45.09 15.36
N SER A 9 -40.22 45.67 14.49
CA SER A 9 -39.92 45.15 13.18
C SER A 9 -38.95 43.99 13.35
N VAL A 10 -39.46 42.76 13.32
CA VAL A 10 -38.64 41.57 13.18
C VAL A 10 -38.22 41.49 11.72
N ARG A 11 -37.08 42.06 11.42
CA ARG A 11 -36.41 41.81 10.14
C ARG A 11 -35.70 40.46 10.23
N GLY A 12 -36.17 39.55 9.39
CA GLY A 12 -35.67 38.21 9.26
C GLY A 12 -34.17 38.15 9.07
N GLY A 13 -33.55 37.43 9.98
CA GLY A 13 -32.17 37.01 9.81
C GLY A 13 -32.10 36.05 8.63
N ARG A 14 -31.47 36.49 7.58
CA ARG A 14 -31.03 35.63 6.50
C ARG A 14 -30.01 34.66 7.10
N ALA A 15 -30.45 33.47 7.34
CA ALA A 15 -29.54 32.34 7.61
C ALA A 15 -28.64 32.18 6.39
N LEU A 16 -27.39 32.62 6.53
CA LEU A 16 -26.32 32.27 5.62
C LEU A 16 -26.07 30.77 5.78
N LEU A 17 -26.64 29.98 4.88
CA LEU A 17 -26.24 28.61 4.64
C LEU A 17 -24.81 28.68 4.09
N ALA A 18 -23.84 28.54 4.99
CA ALA A 18 -22.47 28.24 4.64
C ALA A 18 -22.47 26.80 4.07
N LEU A 19 -22.53 26.70 2.75
CA LEU A 19 -22.21 25.48 2.02
C LEU A 19 -20.72 25.20 2.26
N LEU A 20 -20.45 24.38 3.25
CA LEU A 20 -19.17 23.69 3.39
C LEU A 20 -19.07 22.73 2.19
N ALA A 21 -18.39 23.20 1.15
CA ALA A 21 -17.89 22.35 0.10
C ALA A 21 -16.87 21.42 0.74
N PHE A 22 -17.31 20.23 1.14
CA PHE A 22 -16.43 19.12 1.47
C PHE A 22 -15.76 18.70 0.16
N SER A 23 -14.58 19.23 -0.07
CA SER A 23 -13.66 18.73 -1.06
C SER A 23 -13.31 17.30 -0.66
N LEU A 24 -13.94 16.35 -1.32
CA LEU A 24 -13.52 14.95 -1.31
C LEU A 24 -12.15 14.88 -2.01
N LEU A 25 -11.12 15.17 -1.25
CA LEU A 25 -9.78 14.73 -1.58
C LEU A 25 -9.83 13.21 -1.47
N GLY A 26 -10.06 12.57 -2.59
CA GLY A 26 -9.84 11.15 -2.77
C GLY A 26 -8.37 10.86 -2.50
N GLY A 27 -8.02 10.72 -1.23
CA GLY A 27 -6.73 10.23 -0.83
C GLY A 27 -6.63 8.79 -1.32
N CYS A 28 -5.68 8.53 -2.22
CA CYS A 28 -5.23 7.17 -2.45
C CYS A 28 -4.74 6.64 -1.10
N TYR A 29 -5.55 5.83 -0.46
CA TYR A 29 -5.14 5.08 0.72
C TYR A 29 -4.12 4.04 0.25
N ALA A 30 -2.85 4.38 0.33
CA ALA A 30 -1.80 3.38 0.33
C ALA A 30 -1.95 2.60 1.65
N ASN A 31 -2.61 1.47 1.61
CA ASN A 31 -2.65 0.56 2.74
C ASN A 31 -1.24 0.04 3.00
N THR A 32 -0.58 0.64 3.96
CA THR A 32 0.69 0.13 4.49
C THR A 32 0.34 -1.01 5.44
N ILE A 33 0.10 -2.19 4.88
CA ILE A 33 -0.11 -3.39 5.69
C ILE A 33 1.26 -4.05 5.85
N THR A 34 1.87 -3.83 7.00
CA THR A 34 3.00 -4.64 7.45
C THR A 34 2.44 -5.95 8.01
N SER A 35 1.96 -6.84 7.15
CA SER A 35 1.61 -8.18 7.59
C SER A 35 2.82 -9.08 7.40
N ASN A 36 3.47 -9.45 8.50
CA ASN A 36 4.57 -10.43 8.51
C ASN A 36 4.19 -11.80 7.92
N GLU A 37 2.91 -12.07 7.77
CA GLU A 37 2.38 -13.34 7.26
C GLU A 37 2.51 -13.49 5.75
N ARG A 38 2.50 -12.39 5.00
CA ARG A 38 2.60 -12.39 3.54
C ARG A 38 4.04 -12.37 3.05
N ILE A 39 4.99 -12.01 3.91
CA ILE A 39 6.40 -11.88 3.56
C ILE A 39 7.20 -12.89 4.37
N ILE A 40 7.71 -13.89 3.66
CA ILE A 40 8.52 -14.95 4.23
C ILE A 40 10.00 -14.63 3.95
N LYS A 41 10.77 -14.49 5.01
CA LYS A 41 12.22 -14.31 4.94
C LYS A 41 12.91 -15.55 5.51
N ASP A 42 14.02 -15.98 4.90
CA ASP A 42 14.85 -16.99 5.53
C ASP A 42 15.49 -16.45 6.83
N GLY A 43 16.09 -17.34 7.62
CA GLY A 43 16.61 -17.00 8.93
C GLY A 43 17.68 -15.92 8.89
N TRP A 44 18.51 -15.90 7.84
CA TRP A 44 19.56 -14.90 7.67
C TRP A 44 18.98 -13.54 7.33
N LEU A 45 18.12 -13.45 6.32
CA LEU A 45 17.46 -12.20 5.92
C LEU A 45 16.52 -11.63 6.99
N SER A 46 15.97 -12.49 7.85
CA SER A 46 15.13 -12.03 8.97
C SER A 46 15.86 -11.07 9.90
N SER A 47 17.19 -11.23 10.03
CA SER A 47 18.03 -10.40 10.89
C SER A 47 18.74 -9.26 10.16
N HIS A 48 18.85 -9.31 8.83
CA HIS A 48 19.72 -8.44 8.04
C HIS A 48 19.01 -7.65 6.94
N ALA A 49 17.74 -7.94 6.70
CA ALA A 49 16.92 -7.18 5.76
C ALA A 49 15.61 -6.76 6.40
N SER A 50 15.25 -5.50 6.24
CA SER A 50 14.00 -4.93 6.70
C SER A 50 13.06 -4.68 5.53
N VAL A 51 11.78 -4.99 5.70
CA VAL A 51 10.73 -4.55 4.78
C VAL A 51 10.16 -3.24 5.31
N ARG A 52 10.32 -2.18 4.55
CA ARG A 52 9.91 -0.83 4.95
C ARG A 52 8.49 -0.49 4.57
N VAL A 53 8.12 -0.83 3.35
CA VAL A 53 6.84 -0.43 2.76
C VAL A 53 6.31 -1.56 1.88
N VAL A 54 5.02 -1.79 1.95
CA VAL A 54 4.27 -2.64 1.01
C VAL A 54 3.14 -1.81 0.45
N ARG A 55 3.08 -1.67 -0.88
CA ARG A 55 2.00 -0.98 -1.59
C ARG A 55 1.30 -1.96 -2.51
N GLU A 56 0.01 -2.03 -2.38
CA GLU A 56 -0.85 -2.77 -3.28
C GLU A 56 -1.63 -1.78 -4.14
N THR A 57 -1.65 -1.99 -5.44
CA THR A 57 -2.30 -1.11 -6.41
C THR A 57 -2.98 -1.96 -7.46
N GLU A 58 -4.19 -1.59 -7.86
CA GLU A 58 -4.81 -2.14 -9.05
C GLU A 58 -4.27 -1.38 -10.26
N VAL A 59 -3.81 -2.11 -11.26
CA VAL A 59 -3.35 -1.57 -12.54
C VAL A 59 -4.28 -2.01 -13.66
N SER A 60 -3.89 -1.81 -14.91
CA SER A 60 -4.70 -2.12 -16.09
C SER A 60 -5.38 -3.50 -15.98
N GLU A 61 -6.66 -3.58 -16.37
CA GLU A 61 -7.44 -4.83 -16.37
C GLU A 61 -7.65 -5.44 -14.97
N ASP A 62 -7.71 -4.62 -13.92
CA ASP A 62 -7.91 -5.03 -12.52
C ASP A 62 -6.81 -5.98 -11.99
N LEU A 63 -5.61 -5.89 -12.53
CA LEU A 63 -4.48 -6.69 -12.08
C LEU A 63 -3.88 -6.13 -10.79
N LEU A 64 -3.67 -6.98 -9.81
CA LEU A 64 -2.98 -6.64 -8.56
C LEU A 64 -1.48 -6.43 -8.83
N ARG A 65 -0.98 -5.26 -8.50
CA ARG A 65 0.44 -4.92 -8.45
C ARG A 65 0.88 -4.71 -7.01
N VAL A 66 2.00 -5.28 -6.65
CA VAL A 66 2.60 -5.16 -5.32
C VAL A 66 4.01 -4.61 -5.44
N ASP A 67 4.27 -3.49 -4.78
CA ASP A 67 5.58 -2.87 -4.65
C ASP A 67 6.05 -3.02 -3.20
N VAL A 68 7.24 -3.58 -3.00
CA VAL A 68 7.83 -3.83 -1.68
C VAL A 68 9.21 -3.19 -1.59
N GLU A 69 9.40 -2.32 -0.60
CA GLU A 69 10.70 -1.74 -0.30
C GLU A 69 11.47 -2.64 0.67
N VAL A 70 12.61 -3.15 0.21
CA VAL A 70 13.51 -4.00 0.97
C VAL A 70 14.79 -3.22 1.27
N GLU A 71 15.11 -3.07 2.55
CA GLU A 71 16.29 -2.37 3.06
C GLU A 71 17.37 -3.37 3.50
N ASN A 72 18.59 -3.12 3.06
CA ASN A 72 19.78 -3.81 3.57
C ASN A 72 20.28 -3.06 4.80
N THR A 73 20.19 -3.67 5.97
CA THR A 73 20.64 -3.07 7.23
C THR A 73 22.14 -3.32 7.53
N LEU A 74 22.83 -4.01 6.64
CA LEU A 74 24.25 -4.33 6.78
C LEU A 74 25.17 -3.22 6.27
N PRO A 75 26.42 -3.15 6.76
CA PRO A 75 27.42 -2.19 6.29
C PRO A 75 28.11 -2.60 4.99
N TYR A 76 27.60 -3.61 4.28
CA TYR A 76 28.11 -4.09 3.00
C TYR A 76 26.97 -4.50 2.07
N ASP A 77 27.27 -4.56 0.77
CA ASP A 77 26.32 -4.95 -0.26
C ASP A 77 25.84 -6.38 -0.05
N THR A 78 24.54 -6.60 -0.26
CA THR A 78 23.90 -7.90 -0.05
C THR A 78 23.09 -8.29 -1.28
N ARG A 79 23.11 -9.58 -1.59
CA ARG A 79 22.26 -10.18 -2.63
C ARG A 79 21.19 -11.03 -2.00
N PHE A 80 20.01 -11.00 -2.60
CA PHE A 80 18.93 -11.87 -2.21
C PHE A 80 18.13 -12.31 -3.44
N ASN A 81 17.50 -13.47 -3.32
CA ASN A 81 16.53 -13.96 -4.27
C ASN A 81 15.13 -13.63 -3.75
N TYR A 82 14.22 -13.31 -4.64
CA TYR A 82 12.83 -13.09 -4.29
C TYR A 82 11.89 -13.73 -5.28
N ARG A 83 10.68 -14.05 -4.81
CA ARG A 83 9.60 -14.59 -5.63
C ARG A 83 8.26 -14.09 -5.13
N PHE A 84 7.45 -13.54 -6.06
CA PHE A 84 6.05 -13.28 -5.81
C PHE A 84 5.19 -14.46 -6.24
N GLU A 85 4.27 -14.85 -5.38
CA GLU A 85 3.16 -15.76 -5.67
C GLU A 85 1.87 -14.98 -5.44
N PHE A 86 0.97 -14.98 -6.41
CA PHE A 86 -0.34 -14.36 -6.28
C PHE A 86 -1.38 -15.42 -5.95
N LEU A 87 -2.33 -15.06 -5.11
CA LEU A 87 -3.34 -15.96 -4.57
C LEU A 87 -4.73 -15.46 -4.94
N ASP A 88 -5.67 -16.38 -5.18
CA ASP A 88 -7.06 -16.06 -5.33
C ASP A 88 -7.75 -15.86 -3.96
N ASP A 89 -9.04 -15.55 -3.96
CA ASP A 89 -9.88 -15.36 -2.77
C ASP A 89 -10.01 -16.59 -1.88
N GLN A 90 -9.64 -17.77 -2.40
CA GLN A 90 -9.62 -19.04 -1.67
C GLN A 90 -8.21 -19.41 -1.19
N GLY A 91 -7.22 -18.54 -1.40
CA GLY A 91 -5.83 -18.76 -1.02
C GLY A 91 -5.07 -19.72 -1.94
N ARG A 92 -5.58 -20.02 -3.14
CA ARG A 92 -4.92 -20.88 -4.11
C ARG A 92 -3.95 -20.06 -4.96
N VAL A 93 -2.77 -20.62 -5.22
CA VAL A 93 -1.75 -19.97 -6.06
C VAL A 93 -2.24 -19.87 -7.50
N ILE A 94 -2.22 -18.66 -8.04
CA ILE A 94 -2.45 -18.39 -9.47
C ILE A 94 -1.11 -18.58 -10.18
N PHE A 95 -1.10 -19.52 -11.13
CA PHE A 95 0.10 -19.77 -11.92
C PHE A 95 0.44 -18.56 -12.79
N SER A 96 1.71 -18.16 -12.74
CA SER A 96 2.26 -17.13 -13.63
C SER A 96 3.60 -17.58 -14.20
N PRO A 97 3.84 -17.44 -15.50
CA PRO A 97 5.15 -17.72 -16.10
C PRO A 97 6.28 -16.89 -15.50
N THR A 98 5.96 -15.78 -14.86
CA THR A 98 6.91 -14.84 -14.26
C THR A 98 7.14 -15.08 -12.76
N SER A 99 6.53 -16.12 -12.17
CA SER A 99 6.63 -16.42 -10.73
C SER A 99 7.92 -17.13 -10.32
N GLY A 100 8.95 -17.13 -11.16
CA GLY A 100 10.27 -17.64 -10.83
C GLY A 100 11.03 -16.74 -9.85
N TYR A 101 12.07 -17.31 -9.21
CA TYR A 101 12.99 -16.54 -8.40
C TYR A 101 13.76 -15.53 -9.26
N ARG A 102 13.89 -14.32 -8.75
CA ARG A 102 14.74 -13.25 -9.28
C ARG A 102 15.77 -12.87 -8.24
N GLN A 103 16.92 -12.40 -8.70
CA GLN A 103 17.98 -11.95 -7.81
C GLN A 103 18.13 -10.43 -7.91
N GLU A 104 18.33 -9.80 -6.76
CA GLU A 104 18.65 -8.38 -6.63
C GLU A 104 19.83 -8.17 -5.70
N GLN A 105 20.52 -7.04 -5.89
CA GLN A 105 21.59 -6.59 -5.02
C GLN A 105 21.21 -5.25 -4.42
N VAL A 106 21.41 -5.12 -3.11
CA VAL A 106 21.16 -3.87 -2.38
C VAL A 106 22.45 -3.41 -1.74
N ALA A 107 22.82 -2.18 -2.03
CA ALA A 107 24.00 -1.56 -1.45
C ALA A 107 23.88 -1.42 0.08
N ALA A 108 25.01 -1.34 0.75
CA ALA A 108 25.09 -1.17 2.20
C ALA A 108 24.19 -0.02 2.70
N GLY A 109 23.32 -0.29 3.67
CA GLY A 109 22.46 0.70 4.29
C GLY A 109 21.42 1.34 3.35
N SER A 110 21.22 0.79 2.15
CA SER A 110 20.28 1.29 1.14
C SER A 110 19.03 0.41 1.05
N PHE A 111 18.08 0.84 0.25
CA PHE A 111 16.88 0.05 -0.06
C PHE A 111 16.63 0.01 -1.57
N ILE A 112 15.88 -0.97 -2.00
CA ILE A 112 15.33 -1.07 -3.35
C ILE A 112 13.84 -1.37 -3.28
N THR A 113 13.15 -1.07 -4.37
CA THR A 113 11.75 -1.47 -4.56
C THR A 113 11.70 -2.66 -5.51
N ILE A 114 11.16 -3.78 -5.04
CA ILE A 114 10.85 -4.92 -5.87
C ILE A 114 9.36 -4.92 -6.19
N THR A 115 9.03 -5.27 -7.43
CA THR A 115 7.65 -5.21 -7.94
C THR A 115 7.22 -6.56 -8.47
N GLY A 116 6.01 -6.97 -8.10
CA GLY A 116 5.29 -8.08 -8.69
C GLY A 116 3.94 -7.61 -9.25
N THR A 117 3.53 -8.18 -10.39
CA THR A 117 2.20 -7.94 -10.96
C THR A 117 1.55 -9.28 -11.24
N ALA A 118 0.32 -9.43 -10.80
CA ALA A 118 -0.47 -10.63 -11.05
C ALA A 118 -0.73 -10.81 -12.55
N SER A 119 -0.85 -12.06 -12.98
CA SER A 119 -1.18 -12.42 -14.35
C SER A 119 -2.69 -12.57 -14.58
N SER A 120 -3.51 -12.40 -13.57
CA SER A 120 -4.95 -12.60 -13.60
C SER A 120 -5.65 -11.63 -12.66
N PRO A 121 -6.83 -11.08 -13.04
CA PRO A 121 -7.66 -10.27 -12.18
C PRO A 121 -8.30 -11.05 -11.01
N GLN A 122 -8.16 -12.38 -10.99
CA GLN A 122 -8.60 -13.21 -9.86
C GLN A 122 -7.67 -13.12 -8.65
N ALA A 123 -6.49 -12.50 -8.80
CA ALA A 123 -5.57 -12.31 -7.71
C ALA A 123 -6.12 -11.27 -6.72
N SER A 124 -6.32 -11.71 -5.49
CA SER A 124 -6.80 -10.88 -4.38
C SER A 124 -5.78 -10.74 -3.25
N ASP A 125 -4.72 -11.55 -3.29
CA ASP A 125 -3.68 -11.59 -2.28
C ASP A 125 -2.33 -12.00 -2.89
N PHE A 126 -1.25 -11.89 -2.12
CA PHE A 126 0.08 -12.27 -2.55
C PHE A 126 0.90 -12.89 -1.42
N ARG A 127 1.95 -13.58 -1.79
CA ARG A 127 3.03 -14.03 -0.91
C ARG A 127 4.37 -13.66 -1.53
N LEU A 128 5.23 -13.04 -0.75
CA LEU A 128 6.59 -12.72 -1.14
C LEU A 128 7.56 -13.59 -0.34
N THR A 129 8.40 -14.33 -1.03
CA THR A 129 9.48 -15.11 -0.42
C THR A 129 10.81 -14.42 -0.73
N LEU A 130 11.62 -14.19 0.31
CA LEU A 130 12.94 -13.60 0.24
C LEU A 130 13.96 -14.62 0.82
N THR A 131 14.99 -14.93 0.06
CA THR A 131 16.06 -15.84 0.49
C THR A 131 17.43 -15.25 0.24
N ASN A 132 18.38 -15.55 1.10
CA ASN A 132 19.77 -15.15 0.91
C ASN A 132 20.33 -15.74 -0.39
N ALA A 133 21.12 -14.97 -1.12
CA ALA A 133 21.77 -15.37 -2.38
C ALA A 133 23.31 -15.36 -2.31
N ASN A 134 23.88 -15.21 -1.10
CA ASN A 134 25.32 -15.26 -0.86
C ASN A 134 25.77 -16.65 -0.46
#